data_4fadc699e475511ecd20918e7efe83de
#
_entry.id   4fadc699e475511ecd20918e7efe83de
#
_cell.length_a   1.000
_cell.length_b   1.000
_cell.length_c   1.000
_cell.angle_alpha   90.00
_cell.angle_beta   90.00
_cell.angle_gamma   90.00
#
_symmetry.space_group_name_H-M   'P 1'
#
loop_
_entity.id
_entity.type
_entity.pdbx_description
1 polymer ?
#
loop_
_entity_poly.entity_id
_entity_poly.type
_entity_poly.pdbx_seq_one_letter_code
_entity_poly.pdbx_strand_id
1 'polypeptide(L)'
;MVFTVPDVVFRTRVRDNLSTDVNPFVWKDVTTEDLFYGKRVVLFSLPGAFTPTCSTYQLPDFEKLYPEFQAKGIDEIYCLSVNDSFVMNAWAKQQELQNVKVIPDGSGEFTRKMGMLVSKDNLGFGMRSWRYAVVVSNLEIEKWFVEPGFTDEAADDPYGESSPQNVLDNL
;
A
#
# COMPACT_ATOMS: atom_id res chain seq x y z
N MET A 1 -0.26 1.21 -18.69
CA MET A 1 -0.08 0.62 -17.35
C MET A 1 1.01 -0.43 -17.42
N VAL A 2 1.82 -0.58 -16.38
CA VAL A 2 2.86 -1.61 -16.32
C VAL A 2 2.25 -2.99 -16.10
N PHE A 3 2.94 -4.04 -16.54
CA PHE A 3 2.48 -5.44 -16.44
C PHE A 3 3.21 -6.23 -15.36
N THR A 4 4.35 -5.73 -14.91
CA THR A 4 5.13 -6.31 -13.81
C THR A 4 5.37 -5.26 -12.75
N VAL A 5 5.44 -5.67 -11.49
CA VAL A 5 5.80 -4.74 -10.42
C VAL A 5 7.24 -4.28 -10.60
N PRO A 6 7.52 -2.97 -10.42
CA PRO A 6 8.87 -2.44 -10.62
C PRO A 6 9.83 -2.93 -9.55
N ASP A 7 11.09 -3.08 -9.94
CA ASP A 7 12.17 -3.47 -9.04
C ASP A 7 12.60 -2.28 -8.18
N VAL A 8 12.34 -2.38 -6.87
CA VAL A 8 12.57 -1.33 -5.88
C VAL A 8 13.09 -1.94 -4.59
N VAL A 9 13.93 -1.23 -3.90
CA VAL A 9 14.34 -1.54 -2.52
C VAL A 9 13.63 -0.58 -1.57
N PHE A 10 12.78 -1.13 -0.70
CA PHE A 10 12.08 -0.35 0.31
C PHE A 10 12.91 -0.27 1.59
N ARG A 11 13.07 0.92 2.14
CA ARG A 11 13.77 1.15 3.41
C ARG A 11 12.77 1.02 4.55
N THR A 12 12.77 -0.11 5.25
CA THR A 12 11.83 -0.39 6.33
C THR A 12 12.50 -0.37 7.69
N ARG A 13 11.68 -0.17 8.72
CA ARG A 13 12.08 -0.29 10.12
C ARG A 13 11.32 -1.45 10.74
N VAL A 14 12.01 -2.45 11.22
CA VAL A 14 11.40 -3.62 11.87
C VAL A 14 11.82 -3.68 13.33
N ARG A 15 10.96 -4.27 14.16
CA ARG A 15 11.27 -4.47 15.57
C ARG A 15 12.38 -5.52 15.72
N ASP A 16 13.41 -5.16 16.46
CA ASP A 16 14.41 -6.12 16.94
C ASP A 16 13.94 -6.71 18.27
N ASN A 17 13.42 -7.92 18.22
CA ASN A 17 12.87 -8.60 19.39
C ASN A 17 13.93 -8.99 20.43
N LEU A 18 15.20 -8.90 20.08
CA LEU A 18 16.33 -9.16 20.99
C LEU A 18 16.84 -7.88 21.66
N SER A 19 16.42 -6.71 21.19
CA SER A 19 16.86 -5.43 21.74
C SER A 19 16.14 -5.11 23.06
N THR A 20 16.94 -4.61 24.01
CA THR A 20 16.45 -4.05 25.27
C THR A 20 16.41 -2.52 25.24
N ASP A 21 16.74 -1.90 24.10
CA ASP A 21 16.79 -0.45 23.93
C ASP A 21 15.40 0.19 23.99
N VAL A 22 15.39 1.50 24.29
CA VAL A 22 14.16 2.31 24.26
C VAL A 22 13.56 2.35 22.86
N ASN A 23 14.41 2.30 21.82
CA ASN A 23 14.01 2.20 20.43
C ASN A 23 14.47 0.85 19.85
N PRO A 24 13.62 -0.19 19.95
CA PRO A 24 13.98 -1.54 19.54
C PRO A 24 13.90 -1.80 18.04
N PHE A 25 13.74 -0.76 17.21
CA PHE A 25 13.60 -0.89 15.77
C PHE A 25 14.93 -0.75 15.05
N VAL A 26 15.14 -1.56 14.04
CA VAL A 26 16.33 -1.56 13.18
C VAL A 26 15.94 -1.39 11.71
N TRP A 27 16.83 -0.85 10.90
CA TRP A 27 16.62 -0.76 9.47
C TRP A 27 16.69 -2.15 8.84
N LYS A 28 15.79 -2.38 7.90
CA LYS A 28 15.77 -3.59 7.08
C LYS A 28 15.36 -3.21 5.66
N ASP A 29 16.21 -3.53 4.70
CA ASP A 29 15.90 -3.39 3.29
C ASP A 29 15.00 -4.54 2.84
N VAL A 30 13.90 -4.21 2.17
CA VAL A 30 12.95 -5.17 1.62
C VAL A 30 12.81 -4.90 0.14
N THR A 31 13.00 -5.93 -0.68
CA THR A 31 12.95 -5.79 -2.14
C THR A 31 11.57 -6.13 -2.69
N THR A 32 11.29 -5.69 -3.91
CA THR A 32 10.11 -6.12 -4.66
C THR A 32 10.02 -7.65 -4.71
N GLU A 33 11.14 -8.32 -4.95
CA GLU A 33 11.20 -9.79 -4.97
C GLU A 33 10.78 -10.40 -3.64
N ASP A 34 11.25 -9.86 -2.51
CA ASP A 34 10.85 -10.31 -1.17
C ASP A 34 9.34 -10.24 -0.96
N LEU A 35 8.70 -9.21 -1.50
CA LEU A 35 7.28 -8.97 -1.29
C LEU A 35 6.37 -9.79 -2.23
N PHE A 36 6.79 -10.05 -3.45
CA PHE A 36 5.90 -10.55 -4.49
C PHE A 36 6.30 -11.90 -5.09
N TYR A 37 7.57 -12.32 -5.00
CA TYR A 37 8.02 -13.55 -5.63
C TYR A 37 7.31 -14.77 -5.07
N GLY A 38 6.74 -15.60 -5.97
CA GLY A 38 6.08 -16.83 -5.59
C GLY A 38 4.77 -16.67 -4.83
N LYS A 39 4.20 -15.47 -4.78
CA LYS A 39 2.98 -15.15 -4.04
C LYS A 39 1.92 -14.54 -4.94
N ARG A 40 0.66 -14.74 -4.55
CA ARG A 40 -0.46 -13.98 -5.09
C ARG A 40 -0.88 -12.93 -4.06
N VAL A 41 -0.79 -11.67 -4.43
CA VAL A 41 -0.87 -10.54 -3.51
C VAL A 41 -1.88 -9.52 -4.02
N VAL A 42 -2.62 -8.91 -3.12
CA VAL A 42 -3.31 -7.66 -3.37
C VAL A 42 -2.47 -6.53 -2.77
N LEU A 43 -2.10 -5.56 -3.60
CA LEU A 43 -1.51 -4.32 -3.13
C LEU A 43 -2.51 -3.20 -3.41
N PHE A 44 -2.82 -2.40 -2.40
CA PHE A 44 -3.54 -1.15 -2.60
C PHE A 44 -2.68 0.03 -2.14
N SER A 45 -2.81 1.12 -2.88
CA SER A 45 -2.06 2.35 -2.61
C SER A 45 -3.02 3.53 -2.51
N LEU A 46 -2.65 4.50 -1.71
CA LEU A 46 -3.53 5.59 -1.30
C LEU A 46 -2.71 6.87 -1.04
N PRO A 47 -3.38 8.04 -1.00
CA PRO A 47 -2.68 9.32 -0.89
C PRO A 47 -1.89 9.56 0.39
N GLY A 48 -2.21 8.89 1.48
CA GLY A 48 -1.40 9.08 2.67
C GLY A 48 -1.93 8.43 3.94
N ALA A 49 -1.01 7.98 4.77
CA ALA A 49 -1.29 7.55 6.13
C ALA A 49 -1.95 8.68 6.93
N PHE A 50 -2.85 8.33 7.84
CA PHE A 50 -3.60 9.24 8.69
C PHE A 50 -4.57 10.20 7.96
N THR A 51 -4.71 10.10 6.64
CA THR A 51 -5.71 10.90 5.90
C THR A 51 -7.10 10.27 6.05
N PRO A 52 -8.20 11.07 5.93
CA PRO A 52 -9.53 10.60 6.34
C PRO A 52 -10.04 9.33 5.65
N THR A 53 -10.13 9.32 4.32
CA THR A 53 -10.66 8.16 3.56
C THR A 53 -9.80 6.91 3.75
N CYS A 54 -8.49 7.09 3.77
CA CYS A 54 -7.52 6.00 3.93
C CYS A 54 -7.63 5.33 5.29
N SER A 55 -7.78 6.13 6.36
CA SER A 55 -7.81 5.67 7.74
C SER A 55 -9.19 5.21 8.21
N THR A 56 -10.25 5.81 7.65
CA THR A 56 -11.63 5.54 8.09
C THR A 56 -12.26 4.36 7.36
N TYR A 57 -11.95 4.18 6.08
CA TYR A 57 -12.61 3.20 5.24
C TYR A 57 -11.66 2.17 4.62
N GLN A 58 -10.70 2.61 3.80
CA GLN A 58 -9.96 1.69 2.93
C GLN A 58 -9.11 0.68 3.71
N LEU A 59 -8.23 1.14 4.59
CA LEU A 59 -7.36 0.24 5.34
C LEU A 59 -8.14 -0.66 6.32
N PRO A 60 -9.08 -0.14 7.13
CA PRO A 60 -9.88 -0.99 7.99
C PRO A 60 -10.71 -2.03 7.25
N ASP A 61 -11.26 -1.69 6.08
CA ASP A 61 -12.09 -2.60 5.30
C ASP A 61 -11.25 -3.72 4.68
N PHE A 62 -10.05 -3.45 4.22
CA PHE A 62 -9.12 -4.50 3.77
C PHE A 62 -8.74 -5.44 4.91
N GLU A 63 -8.45 -4.91 6.09
CA GLU A 63 -8.14 -5.72 7.27
C GLU A 63 -9.31 -6.63 7.66
N LYS A 64 -10.51 -6.09 7.64
CA LYS A 64 -11.74 -6.83 7.96
C LYS A 64 -12.02 -7.96 6.98
N LEU A 65 -11.77 -7.74 5.69
CA LEU A 65 -12.04 -8.72 4.63
C LEU A 65 -10.85 -9.66 4.36
N TYR A 66 -9.78 -9.54 5.10
CA TYR A 66 -8.58 -10.37 4.90
C TYR A 66 -8.87 -11.88 4.83
N PRO A 67 -9.72 -12.47 5.73
CA PRO A 67 -10.04 -13.90 5.63
C PRO A 67 -10.70 -14.30 4.32
N GLU A 68 -11.57 -13.44 3.76
CA GLU A 68 -12.22 -13.70 2.48
C GLU A 68 -11.22 -13.66 1.32
N PHE A 69 -10.24 -12.77 1.38
CA PHE A 69 -9.14 -12.74 0.39
C PHE A 69 -8.30 -14.00 0.47
N GLN A 70 -7.96 -14.46 1.67
CA GLN A 70 -7.23 -15.72 1.86
C GLN A 70 -8.00 -16.91 1.27
N ALA A 71 -9.31 -16.96 1.49
CA ALA A 71 -10.16 -18.03 0.96
C ALA A 71 -10.17 -18.08 -0.57
N LYS A 72 -9.86 -16.95 -1.22
CA LYS A 72 -9.74 -16.86 -2.69
C LYS A 72 -8.29 -17.00 -3.19
N GLY A 73 -7.37 -17.43 -2.37
CA GLY A 73 -6.00 -17.73 -2.75
C GLY A 73 -5.04 -16.53 -2.71
N ILE A 74 -5.41 -15.45 -2.04
CA ILE A 74 -4.49 -14.34 -1.79
C ILE A 74 -3.61 -14.66 -0.57
N ASP A 75 -2.29 -14.61 -0.77
CA ASP A 75 -1.32 -14.91 0.28
C ASP A 75 -1.08 -13.72 1.21
N GLU A 76 -1.06 -12.51 0.66
CA GLU A 76 -0.76 -11.29 1.41
C GLU A 76 -1.57 -10.11 0.88
N ILE A 77 -1.88 -9.16 1.76
CA ILE A 77 -2.41 -7.83 1.39
C ILE A 77 -1.42 -6.78 1.86
N TYR A 78 -1.00 -5.91 0.96
CA TYR A 78 -0.10 -4.79 1.23
C TYR A 78 -0.80 -3.46 1.04
N CYS A 79 -0.58 -2.55 1.99
CA CYS A 79 -0.97 -1.15 1.90
C CYS A 79 0.28 -0.31 1.68
N LEU A 80 0.39 0.33 0.53
CA LEU A 80 1.53 1.16 0.16
C LEU A 80 1.14 2.64 0.18
N SER A 81 2.02 3.47 0.70
CA SER A 81 1.84 4.92 0.67
C SER A 81 3.19 5.63 0.53
N VAL A 82 3.17 6.82 -0.08
CA VAL A 82 4.33 7.72 -0.14
C VAL A 82 4.49 8.40 1.23
N ASN A 83 4.86 7.58 2.19
CA ASN A 83 5.19 7.96 3.56
C ASN A 83 6.40 7.13 3.99
N ASP A 84 7.18 7.67 4.91
CA ASP A 84 8.33 6.97 5.44
C ASP A 84 7.93 5.82 6.39
N SER A 85 8.91 5.03 6.77
CA SER A 85 8.72 3.87 7.62
C SER A 85 8.23 4.21 9.04
N PHE A 86 8.65 5.35 9.59
CA PHE A 86 8.20 5.78 10.92
C PHE A 86 6.71 6.09 10.92
N VAL A 87 6.25 6.83 9.91
CA VAL A 87 4.83 7.17 9.74
C VAL A 87 3.99 5.91 9.51
N MET A 88 4.43 5.04 8.61
CA MET A 88 3.69 3.81 8.28
C MET A 88 3.60 2.87 9.49
N ASN A 89 4.66 2.70 10.26
CA ASN A 89 4.63 1.89 11.47
C ASN A 89 3.69 2.48 12.54
N ALA A 90 3.71 3.79 12.73
CA ALA A 90 2.80 4.46 13.67
C ALA A 90 1.34 4.31 13.25
N TRP A 91 1.07 4.44 11.94
CA TRP A 91 -0.28 4.28 11.40
C TRP A 91 -0.79 2.83 11.54
N ALA A 92 0.05 1.85 11.21
CA ALA A 92 -0.29 0.44 11.39
C ALA A 92 -0.63 0.11 12.86
N LYS A 93 0.12 0.67 13.80
CA LYS A 93 -0.14 0.51 15.23
C LYS A 93 -1.45 1.17 15.65
N GLN A 94 -1.69 2.39 15.20
CA GLN A 94 -2.93 3.13 15.49
C GLN A 94 -4.15 2.41 14.92
N GLN A 95 -4.03 1.79 13.74
CA GLN A 95 -5.08 1.02 13.09
C GLN A 95 -5.21 -0.41 13.66
N GLU A 96 -4.33 -0.81 14.57
CA GLU A 96 -4.32 -2.14 15.18
C GLU A 96 -4.29 -3.28 14.16
N LEU A 97 -3.51 -3.13 13.08
CA LEU A 97 -3.43 -4.12 12.00
C LEU A 97 -2.88 -5.45 12.50
N GLN A 98 -3.55 -6.52 12.12
CA GLN A 98 -3.13 -7.90 12.43
C GLN A 98 -2.61 -8.63 11.18
N ASN A 99 -3.16 -8.34 10.02
CA ASN A 99 -2.94 -9.11 8.78
C ASN A 99 -2.41 -8.26 7.62
N VAL A 100 -3.01 -7.11 7.36
CA VAL A 100 -2.54 -6.20 6.31
C VAL A 100 -1.18 -5.64 6.71
N LYS A 101 -0.22 -5.69 5.79
CA LYS A 101 1.14 -5.18 5.99
C LYS A 101 1.30 -3.85 5.27
N VAL A 102 1.92 -2.89 5.94
CA VAL A 102 2.18 -1.57 5.35
C VAL A 102 3.56 -1.54 4.69
N ILE A 103 3.63 -0.87 3.53
CA ILE A 103 4.87 -0.73 2.76
C ILE A 103 5.20 0.77 2.66
N PRO A 104 6.32 1.21 3.21
CA PRO A 104 6.74 2.62 3.12
C PRO A 104 7.41 2.89 1.77
N ASP A 105 6.77 3.68 0.93
CA ASP A 105 7.36 4.20 -0.31
C ASP A 105 7.76 5.67 -0.13
N GLY A 106 8.57 5.95 0.88
CA GLY A 106 8.89 7.31 1.32
C GLY A 106 9.49 8.19 0.24
N SER A 107 10.28 7.62 -0.67
CA SER A 107 10.86 8.34 -1.81
C SER A 107 9.92 8.44 -3.01
N GLY A 108 8.78 7.76 -2.99
CA GLY A 108 7.84 7.71 -4.12
C GLY A 108 8.36 6.93 -5.32
N GLU A 109 9.42 6.15 -5.18
CA GLU A 109 10.05 5.43 -6.29
C GLU A 109 9.13 4.37 -6.88
N PHE A 110 8.54 3.52 -6.06
CA PHE A 110 7.61 2.50 -6.52
C PHE A 110 6.37 3.14 -7.17
N THR A 111 5.80 4.13 -6.51
CA THR A 111 4.63 4.86 -7.00
C THR A 111 4.91 5.52 -8.36
N ARG A 112 6.08 6.16 -8.51
CA ARG A 112 6.50 6.77 -9.77
C ARG A 112 6.66 5.72 -10.87
N LYS A 113 7.33 4.62 -10.60
CA LYS A 113 7.55 3.54 -11.56
C LYS A 113 6.26 2.80 -11.94
N MET A 114 5.28 2.78 -11.05
CA MET A 114 3.92 2.29 -11.35
C MET A 114 3.10 3.26 -12.20
N GLY A 115 3.60 4.50 -12.40
CA GLY A 115 2.87 5.53 -13.14
C GLY A 115 1.73 6.17 -12.34
N MET A 116 1.79 6.10 -11.01
CA MET A 116 0.71 6.53 -10.12
C MET A 116 1.07 7.72 -9.22
N LEU A 117 2.23 8.35 -9.46
CA LEU A 117 2.66 9.51 -8.67
C LEU A 117 1.93 10.76 -9.16
N VAL A 118 1.33 11.48 -8.21
CA VAL A 118 0.61 12.74 -8.47
C VAL A 118 1.02 13.80 -7.48
N SER A 119 0.91 15.07 -7.88
CA SER A 119 1.01 16.19 -6.96
C SER A 119 -0.31 16.35 -6.19
N LYS A 120 -0.19 16.57 -4.90
CA LYS A 120 -1.30 16.96 -4.02
C LYS A 120 -0.97 18.26 -3.26
N ASP A 121 -0.31 19.16 -3.95
CA ASP A 121 0.09 20.46 -3.38
C ASP A 121 -1.10 21.31 -2.97
N ASN A 122 -2.24 21.15 -3.64
CA ASN A 122 -3.50 21.78 -3.25
C ASN A 122 -3.97 21.42 -1.83
N LEU A 123 -3.50 20.28 -1.31
CA LEU A 123 -3.79 19.83 0.06
C LEU A 123 -2.58 19.99 1.00
N GLY A 124 -1.48 20.50 0.48
CA GLY A 124 -0.24 20.59 1.25
C GLY A 124 0.47 19.27 1.48
N PHE A 125 0.16 18.23 0.68
CA PHE A 125 0.72 16.90 0.86
C PHE A 125 2.01 16.68 0.08
N GLY A 126 2.27 17.46 -0.97
CA GLY A 126 3.35 17.18 -1.90
C GLY A 126 3.03 16.02 -2.83
N MET A 127 4.07 15.32 -3.27
CA MET A 127 3.91 14.18 -4.19
C MET A 127 3.40 12.95 -3.42
N ARG A 128 2.34 12.36 -3.93
CA ARG A 128 1.66 11.21 -3.30
C ARG A 128 1.24 10.19 -4.35
N SER A 129 0.78 9.02 -3.88
CA SER A 129 0.18 8.02 -4.75
C SER A 129 -1.26 8.38 -5.10
N TRP A 130 -1.62 8.18 -6.36
CA TRP A 130 -3.03 8.03 -6.73
C TRP A 130 -3.61 6.79 -6.04
N ARG A 131 -4.92 6.79 -5.80
CA ARG A 131 -5.60 5.65 -5.17
C ARG A 131 -5.86 4.57 -6.21
N TYR A 132 -5.32 3.37 -5.96
CA TYR A 132 -5.52 2.20 -6.81
C TYR A 132 -5.30 0.91 -6.02
N ALA A 133 -5.72 -0.20 -6.61
CA ALA A 133 -5.34 -1.53 -6.16
C ALA A 133 -4.89 -2.37 -7.36
N VAL A 134 -4.04 -3.35 -7.12
CA VAL A 134 -3.61 -4.34 -8.12
C VAL A 134 -3.62 -5.72 -7.51
N VAL A 135 -3.91 -6.71 -8.35
CA VAL A 135 -3.70 -8.12 -8.05
C VAL A 135 -2.42 -8.56 -8.75
N VAL A 136 -1.48 -9.07 -7.98
CA VAL A 136 -0.15 -9.46 -8.47
C VAL A 136 0.05 -10.95 -8.21
N SER A 137 0.43 -11.69 -9.25
CA SER A 137 0.80 -13.10 -9.13
C SER A 137 2.24 -13.28 -9.55
N ASN A 138 3.10 -13.67 -8.62
CA ASN A 138 4.52 -13.90 -8.87
C ASN A 138 5.17 -12.77 -9.70
N LEU A 139 5.10 -11.53 -9.19
CA LEU A 139 5.64 -10.32 -9.83
C LEU A 139 4.84 -9.78 -11.01
N GLU A 140 3.92 -10.53 -11.58
CA GLU A 140 3.09 -10.11 -12.72
C GLU A 140 1.76 -9.52 -12.24
N ILE A 141 1.39 -8.38 -12.79
CA ILE A 141 0.12 -7.70 -12.47
C ILE A 141 -0.98 -8.31 -13.31
N GLU A 142 -1.92 -8.99 -12.65
CA GLU A 142 -3.08 -9.61 -13.29
C GLU A 142 -4.20 -8.60 -13.56
N LYS A 143 -4.46 -7.72 -12.59
CA LYS A 143 -5.60 -6.79 -12.61
C LYS A 143 -5.24 -5.45 -11.99
N TRP A 144 -5.81 -4.39 -12.56
CA TRP A 144 -5.75 -3.03 -12.06
C TRP A 144 -7.13 -2.52 -11.67
N PHE A 145 -7.21 -1.84 -10.55
CA PHE A 145 -8.40 -1.15 -10.04
C PHE A 145 -7.99 0.29 -9.72
N VAL A 146 -8.11 1.17 -10.71
CA VAL A 146 -7.64 2.56 -10.62
C VAL A 146 -8.85 3.47 -10.44
N GLU A 147 -8.82 4.32 -9.42
CA GLU A 147 -9.88 5.33 -9.23
C GLU A 147 -9.90 6.29 -10.43
N PRO A 148 -11.08 6.71 -10.87
CA PRO A 148 -11.21 7.60 -12.02
C PRO A 148 -10.72 9.02 -11.71
N GLY A 149 -10.40 9.78 -12.76
CA GLY A 149 -10.02 11.18 -12.63
C GLY A 149 -8.56 11.41 -12.29
N PHE A 150 -7.69 10.47 -12.64
CA PHE A 150 -6.24 10.56 -12.43
C PHE A 150 -5.70 11.90 -12.94
N THR A 151 -5.22 12.73 -12.04
CA THR A 151 -4.61 14.03 -12.35
C THR A 151 -3.83 14.56 -11.14
N ASP A 152 -2.90 15.47 -11.41
CA ASP A 152 -2.30 16.27 -10.35
C ASP A 152 -3.36 17.20 -9.73
N GLU A 153 -3.25 17.46 -8.45
CA GLU A 153 -4.10 18.41 -7.70
C GLU A 153 -5.60 18.16 -7.90
N ALA A 154 -5.99 16.88 -7.94
CA ALA A 154 -7.39 16.51 -8.08
C ALA A 154 -8.26 17.16 -7.01
N ALA A 155 -9.41 17.69 -7.42
CA ALA A 155 -10.39 18.29 -6.51
C ALA A 155 -11.08 17.25 -5.64
N ASP A 156 -11.23 16.03 -6.16
CA ASP A 156 -11.93 14.93 -5.50
C ASP A 156 -10.93 13.85 -5.03
N ASP A 157 -11.38 13.09 -4.03
CA ASP A 157 -10.68 11.90 -3.55
C ASP A 157 -11.56 10.67 -3.77
N PRO A 158 -11.62 10.13 -4.99
CA PRO A 158 -12.53 9.04 -5.33
C PRO A 158 -12.13 7.74 -4.62
N TYR A 159 -13.16 7.01 -4.19
CA TYR A 159 -13.01 5.71 -3.53
C TYR A 159 -14.18 4.80 -3.91
N GLY A 160 -13.91 3.81 -4.73
CA GLY A 160 -14.90 2.85 -5.21
C GLY A 160 -14.24 1.69 -5.96
N GLU A 161 -13.53 2.00 -7.04
CA GLU A 161 -12.87 1.00 -7.88
C GLU A 161 -11.86 0.14 -7.08
N SER A 162 -11.07 0.78 -6.23
CA SER A 162 -10.04 0.13 -5.41
C SER A 162 -10.56 -0.35 -4.04
N SER A 163 -11.87 -0.31 -3.81
CA SER A 163 -12.43 -0.81 -2.56
C SER A 163 -12.20 -2.31 -2.41
N PRO A 164 -12.01 -2.81 -1.18
CA PRO A 164 -11.76 -4.23 -0.98
C PRO A 164 -12.90 -5.10 -1.47
N GLN A 165 -14.15 -4.66 -1.35
CA GLN A 165 -15.30 -5.42 -1.84
C GLN A 165 -15.27 -5.56 -3.36
N ASN A 166 -14.96 -4.48 -4.09
CA ASN A 166 -14.86 -4.53 -5.54
C ASN A 166 -13.70 -5.42 -5.99
N VAL A 167 -12.55 -5.31 -5.34
CA VAL A 167 -11.40 -6.18 -5.64
C VAL A 167 -11.77 -7.65 -5.39
N LEU A 168 -12.37 -7.94 -4.23
CA LEU A 168 -12.76 -9.29 -3.85
C LEU A 168 -13.76 -9.92 -4.83
N ASP A 169 -14.75 -9.15 -5.26
CA ASP A 169 -15.78 -9.59 -6.21
C ASP A 169 -15.23 -9.89 -7.60
N ASN A 170 -14.05 -9.37 -7.93
CA ASN A 170 -13.41 -9.51 -9.23
C ASN A 170 -12.13 -10.37 -9.22
N LEU A 171 -11.92 -11.11 -8.16
CA LEU A 171 -10.81 -12.08 -8.08
C LEU A 171 -11.09 -13.35 -8.86
#